data_39fce7d2bae583f4ccdbc92c2eb17f7f
#
_entry.id   39fce7d2bae583f4ccdbc92c2eb17f7f
#
_cell.length_a   1.000
_cell.length_b   1.000
_cell.length_c   1.000
_cell.angle_alpha   90.00
_cell.angle_beta   90.00
_cell.angle_gamma   90.00
#
_symmetry.space_group_name_H-M   'P 1'
#
loop_
_entity.id
_entity.type
_entity.pdbx_description
1 polymer ?
#
loop_
_entity_poly.entity_id
_entity_poly.type
_entity_poly.pdbx_seq_one_letter_code
_entity_poly.pdbx_strand_id
1 'polypeptide(L)'
;MFKINFFLIAASILILGFSSVSAFAGQNSNYGGFYRNNNKPVKIVSGVNMPGQQLGISMLNAEHAIRYLKSEGKKYSIQIVFYGPVVKFLTVSHTEHNRLLNFLRSKGVSFRISGNALMLNGVNPKNIPHFIKIIPSGTLQIFKKIKDGYTFLIAM
;
A
#
# COMPACT_ATOMS: atom_id res chain seq x y z
N MET A 1 68.44 -23.95 12.62
CA MET A 1 67.78 -24.12 11.35
C MET A 1 66.42 -24.77 11.59
N PHE A 2 65.43 -23.94 11.97
CA PHE A 2 64.07 -24.36 12.26
C PHE A 2 63.15 -23.91 11.16
N LYS A 3 62.60 -24.84 10.38
CA LYS A 3 61.53 -24.58 9.41
C LYS A 3 60.20 -24.57 10.16
N ILE A 4 59.61 -23.43 10.24
CA ILE A 4 58.23 -23.30 10.70
C ILE A 4 57.30 -23.49 9.53
N ASN A 5 56.59 -24.62 9.56
CA ASN A 5 55.52 -24.91 8.61
C ASN A 5 54.31 -24.03 8.91
N PHE A 6 54.09 -23.06 8.02
CA PHE A 6 52.85 -22.31 7.93
C PHE A 6 51.85 -23.09 7.07
N PHE A 7 51.01 -23.90 7.66
CA PHE A 7 49.87 -24.42 6.92
C PHE A 7 48.68 -24.66 7.86
N LEU A 8 47.53 -24.16 7.41
CA LEU A 8 46.20 -24.48 7.86
C LEU A 8 45.72 -23.75 9.12
N ILE A 9 45.36 -22.46 8.94
CA ILE A 9 44.15 -21.95 9.59
C ILE A 9 43.10 -21.88 8.50
N ALA A 10 42.34 -22.95 8.37
CA ALA A 10 41.13 -22.97 7.58
C ALA A 10 40.14 -21.98 8.19
N ALA A 11 39.79 -20.98 7.40
CA ALA A 11 38.75 -20.03 7.70
C ALA A 11 37.39 -20.76 7.78
N SER A 12 36.99 -21.09 8.98
CA SER A 12 35.60 -21.42 9.28
C SER A 12 34.82 -20.12 9.23
N ILE A 13 34.49 -19.66 8.04
CA ILE A 13 33.49 -18.60 7.85
C ILE A 13 32.15 -19.23 8.19
N LEU A 14 31.73 -18.90 9.37
CA LEU A 14 30.43 -19.17 9.94
C LEU A 14 29.34 -18.59 9.01
N ILE A 15 28.72 -19.45 8.22
CA ILE A 15 27.47 -19.11 7.51
C ILE A 15 26.37 -19.15 8.57
N LEU A 16 26.32 -18.11 9.39
CA LEU A 16 25.18 -17.86 10.26
C LEU A 16 24.40 -16.67 9.69
N GLY A 17 23.22 -16.93 9.24
CA GLY A 17 22.24 -15.86 9.19
C GLY A 17 21.55 -15.56 7.88
N PHE A 18 21.00 -16.57 7.19
CA PHE A 18 19.94 -16.31 6.22
C PHE A 18 18.79 -17.33 6.27
N SER A 19 18.46 -17.80 7.47
CA SER A 19 17.35 -18.73 7.67
C SER A 19 16.14 -18.16 8.42
N SER A 20 16.08 -16.86 8.65
CA SER A 20 14.98 -16.25 9.42
C SER A 20 13.91 -15.51 8.61
N VAL A 21 14.03 -15.45 7.28
CA VAL A 21 13.00 -14.81 6.45
C VAL A 21 11.93 -15.81 5.95
N SER A 22 12.21 -17.10 6.04
CA SER A 22 11.28 -18.16 5.59
C SER A 22 10.20 -18.52 6.62
N ALA A 23 10.37 -18.15 7.88
CA ALA A 23 9.46 -18.57 8.95
C ALA A 23 8.11 -17.82 8.95
N PHE A 24 8.02 -16.67 8.28
CA PHE A 24 6.74 -15.94 8.15
C PHE A 24 5.88 -16.39 6.95
N ALA A 25 6.44 -17.16 6.03
CA ALA A 25 5.70 -17.66 4.87
C ALA A 25 4.89 -18.94 5.17
N GLY A 26 5.06 -19.54 6.34
CA GLY A 26 4.44 -20.82 6.72
C GLY A 26 3.32 -20.73 7.74
N GLN A 27 2.94 -19.55 8.22
CA GLN A 27 1.70 -19.42 8.95
C GLN A 27 0.57 -19.46 7.93
N ASN A 28 -0.08 -20.63 7.81
CA ASN A 28 -1.42 -20.77 7.26
C ASN A 28 -2.31 -19.80 8.03
N SER A 29 -2.35 -18.55 7.58
CA SER A 29 -3.33 -17.60 8.07
C SER A 29 -4.67 -18.16 7.65
N ASN A 30 -5.50 -18.54 8.61
CA ASN A 30 -6.90 -18.97 8.45
C ASN A 30 -7.81 -17.89 7.82
N TYR A 31 -7.21 -16.90 7.16
CA TYR A 31 -7.90 -15.90 6.35
C TYR A 31 -8.47 -16.48 5.04
N GLY A 32 -8.07 -17.69 4.64
CA GLY A 32 -8.59 -18.36 3.44
C GLY A 32 -10.10 -18.62 3.45
N GLY A 33 -10.73 -18.61 4.63
CA GLY A 33 -12.21 -18.67 4.73
C GLY A 33 -12.90 -17.37 4.34
N PHE A 34 -12.24 -16.23 4.43
CA PHE A 34 -12.83 -14.91 4.16
C PHE A 34 -13.08 -14.66 2.67
N TYR A 35 -12.29 -15.30 1.80
CA TYR A 35 -12.35 -15.12 0.35
C TYR A 35 -12.76 -16.42 -0.37
N ARG A 36 -13.67 -17.18 0.24
CA ARG A 36 -14.15 -18.44 -0.32
C ARG A 36 -14.61 -18.26 -1.77
N ASN A 37 -13.78 -18.74 -2.65
CA ASN A 37 -14.05 -19.35 -3.95
C ASN A 37 -15.16 -18.75 -4.85
N ASN A 38 -15.12 -17.47 -5.10
CA ASN A 38 -15.85 -16.87 -6.20
C ASN A 38 -14.86 -16.11 -7.09
N ASN A 39 -14.94 -16.31 -8.40
CA ASN A 39 -14.14 -15.64 -9.39
C ASN A 39 -14.34 -14.10 -9.41
N LYS A 40 -15.04 -13.57 -8.41
CA LYS A 40 -15.29 -12.13 -8.27
C LYS A 40 -14.06 -11.44 -7.70
N PRO A 41 -13.72 -10.25 -8.20
CA PRO A 41 -12.61 -9.48 -7.67
C PRO A 41 -12.85 -9.08 -6.22
N VAL A 42 -11.80 -9.17 -5.38
CA VAL A 42 -11.82 -8.60 -4.04
C VAL A 42 -11.80 -7.08 -4.16
N LYS A 43 -12.79 -6.40 -3.59
CA LYS A 43 -12.97 -4.97 -3.71
C LYS A 43 -12.64 -4.28 -2.39
N ILE A 44 -11.68 -3.37 -2.40
CA ILE A 44 -11.23 -2.64 -1.20
C ILE A 44 -11.29 -1.14 -1.46
N VAL A 45 -11.88 -0.39 -0.54
CA VAL A 45 -11.80 1.06 -0.51
C VAL A 45 -11.16 1.50 0.81
N SER A 46 -10.16 2.39 0.74
CA SER A 46 -9.51 2.99 1.91
C SER A 46 -9.73 4.50 1.91
N GLY A 47 -10.01 5.06 3.08
CA GLY A 47 -10.14 6.49 3.29
C GLY A 47 -8.93 7.03 4.05
N VAL A 48 -8.32 8.10 3.53
CA VAL A 48 -7.16 8.76 4.16
C VAL A 48 -7.49 10.23 4.35
N ASN A 49 -7.49 10.70 5.59
CA ASN A 49 -7.81 12.09 5.90
C ASN A 49 -6.69 12.86 6.60
N MET A 50 -5.73 12.15 7.20
CA MET A 50 -4.60 12.76 7.89
C MET A 50 -3.28 12.48 7.17
N PRO A 51 -2.32 13.44 7.20
CA PRO A 51 -0.97 13.24 6.68
C PRO A 51 -0.12 12.36 7.60
N GLY A 52 1.14 12.14 7.21
CA GLY A 52 2.12 11.42 8.04
C GLY A 52 1.81 9.93 8.12
N GLN A 53 1.73 9.41 9.33
CA GLN A 53 1.62 7.97 9.58
C GLN A 53 0.40 7.34 8.89
N GLN A 54 -0.77 7.96 8.94
CA GLN A 54 -1.98 7.41 8.32
C GLN A 54 -1.84 7.27 6.79
N LEU A 55 -1.24 8.26 6.14
CA LEU A 55 -0.96 8.19 4.70
C LEU A 55 -0.01 7.03 4.39
N GLY A 56 1.09 6.90 5.13
CA GLY A 56 2.07 5.82 4.96
C GLY A 56 1.46 4.44 5.19
N ILE A 57 0.73 4.26 6.30
CA ILE A 57 0.08 2.98 6.64
C ILE A 57 -0.96 2.60 5.58
N SER A 58 -1.77 3.55 5.09
CA SER A 58 -2.74 3.25 4.03
C SER A 58 -2.10 2.71 2.76
N MET A 59 -0.97 3.29 2.36
CA MET A 59 -0.22 2.85 1.18
C MET A 59 0.41 1.48 1.39
N LEU A 60 0.98 1.24 2.57
CA LEU A 60 1.59 -0.04 2.94
C LEU A 60 0.52 -1.15 3.00
N ASN A 61 -0.64 -0.87 3.59
CA ASN A 61 -1.76 -1.81 3.65
C ASN A 61 -2.26 -2.18 2.24
N ALA A 62 -2.32 -1.20 1.33
CA ALA A 62 -2.67 -1.46 -0.06
C ALA A 62 -1.64 -2.38 -0.74
N GLU A 63 -0.35 -2.16 -0.51
CA GLU A 63 0.71 -3.01 -1.04
C GLU A 63 0.63 -4.44 -0.48
N HIS A 64 0.44 -4.58 0.84
CA HIS A 64 0.29 -5.89 1.48
C HIS A 64 -0.93 -6.65 0.95
N ALA A 65 -2.07 -5.95 0.82
CA ALA A 65 -3.28 -6.54 0.23
C ALA A 65 -3.03 -7.03 -1.21
N ILE A 66 -2.33 -6.24 -2.02
CA ILE A 66 -1.98 -6.63 -3.39
C ILE A 66 -1.09 -7.87 -3.41
N ARG A 67 -0.05 -7.90 -2.58
CA ARG A 67 0.85 -9.07 -2.51
C ARG A 67 0.11 -10.33 -2.14
N TYR A 68 -0.71 -10.26 -1.08
CA TYR A 68 -1.51 -11.37 -0.62
C TYR A 68 -2.51 -11.84 -1.69
N LEU A 69 -3.28 -10.93 -2.27
CA LEU A 69 -4.28 -11.30 -3.27
C LEU A 69 -3.66 -11.89 -4.53
N LYS A 70 -2.48 -11.43 -4.92
CA LYS A 70 -1.73 -12.01 -6.03
C LYS A 70 -1.21 -13.42 -5.72
N SER A 71 -0.69 -13.66 -4.51
CA SER A 71 -0.24 -15.01 -4.12
C SER A 71 -1.39 -16.02 -4.09
N GLU A 72 -2.62 -15.56 -3.80
CA GLU A 72 -3.84 -16.36 -3.83
C GLU A 72 -4.50 -16.45 -5.22
N GLY A 73 -3.87 -15.89 -6.26
CA GLY A 73 -4.44 -15.87 -7.60
C GLY A 73 -5.74 -15.06 -7.73
N LYS A 74 -6.02 -14.16 -6.79
CA LYS A 74 -7.28 -13.39 -6.73
C LYS A 74 -7.20 -12.11 -7.56
N LYS A 75 -8.25 -11.83 -8.32
CA LYS A 75 -8.44 -10.50 -8.92
C LYS A 75 -8.82 -9.51 -7.83
N TYR A 76 -8.41 -8.25 -7.98
CA TYR A 76 -8.74 -7.21 -7.02
C TYR A 76 -9.08 -5.88 -7.69
N SER A 77 -9.79 -5.03 -6.92
CA SER A 77 -10.05 -3.62 -7.25
C SER A 77 -9.85 -2.80 -5.98
N ILE A 78 -8.78 -2.01 -5.95
CA ILE A 78 -8.43 -1.20 -4.78
C ILE A 78 -8.56 0.28 -5.14
N GLN A 79 -9.28 1.03 -4.30
CA GLN A 79 -9.38 2.48 -4.40
C GLN A 79 -8.97 3.15 -3.09
N ILE A 80 -8.08 4.14 -3.19
CA ILE A 80 -7.73 5.02 -2.07
C ILE A 80 -8.39 6.38 -2.30
N VAL A 81 -9.09 6.89 -1.29
CA VAL A 81 -9.82 8.16 -1.32
C VAL A 81 -9.20 9.11 -0.32
N PHE A 82 -8.66 10.22 -0.81
CA PHE A 82 -8.05 11.26 -0.01
C PHE A 82 -9.05 12.38 0.28
N TYR A 83 -9.17 12.76 1.55
CA TYR A 83 -10.03 13.86 2.00
C TYR A 83 -9.47 14.49 3.28
N GLY A 84 -9.96 15.67 3.68
CA GLY A 84 -9.41 16.37 4.85
C GLY A 84 -7.98 16.90 4.63
N PRO A 85 -7.22 17.15 5.71
CA PRO A 85 -5.93 17.84 5.66
C PRO A 85 -4.83 17.15 4.82
N VAL A 86 -4.92 15.83 4.61
CA VAL A 86 -3.92 15.08 3.82
C VAL A 86 -3.76 15.62 2.39
N VAL A 87 -4.78 16.29 1.85
CA VAL A 87 -4.75 16.78 0.46
C VAL A 87 -3.63 17.78 0.19
N LYS A 88 -3.13 18.48 1.23
CA LYS A 88 -1.98 19.39 1.13
C LYS A 88 -0.68 18.67 0.77
N PHE A 89 -0.57 17.41 1.09
CA PHE A 89 0.64 16.59 0.92
C PHE A 89 0.62 15.76 -0.38
N LEU A 90 -0.40 15.93 -1.20
CA LEU A 90 -0.60 15.16 -2.44
C LEU A 90 -0.44 16.03 -3.71
N THR A 91 0.28 17.15 -3.59
CA THR A 91 0.59 18.00 -4.73
C THR A 91 1.81 17.47 -5.50
N VAL A 92 1.96 17.92 -6.74
CA VAL A 92 3.11 17.52 -7.59
C VAL A 92 4.47 17.86 -6.99
N SER A 93 4.53 18.82 -6.07
CA SER A 93 5.76 19.20 -5.35
C SER A 93 6.22 18.17 -4.31
N HIS A 94 5.34 17.28 -3.83
CA HIS A 94 5.65 16.24 -2.85
C HIS A 94 6.13 14.95 -3.56
N THR A 95 7.34 14.98 -4.08
CA THR A 95 7.91 13.92 -4.94
C THR A 95 8.00 12.55 -4.26
N GLU A 96 8.25 12.52 -2.97
CA GLU A 96 8.33 11.28 -2.18
C GLU A 96 7.01 10.50 -2.23
N HIS A 97 5.91 11.16 -1.87
CA HIS A 97 4.57 10.54 -1.92
C HIS A 97 4.18 10.17 -3.35
N ASN A 98 4.52 11.01 -4.33
CA ASN A 98 4.21 10.74 -5.74
C ASN A 98 4.88 9.47 -6.26
N ARG A 99 6.11 9.17 -5.82
CA ARG A 99 6.78 7.92 -6.20
C ARG A 99 6.02 6.69 -5.72
N LEU A 100 5.59 6.68 -4.46
CA LEU A 100 4.84 5.57 -3.88
C LEU A 100 3.43 5.43 -4.50
N LEU A 101 2.75 6.55 -4.75
CA LEU A 101 1.47 6.57 -5.45
C LEU A 101 1.59 6.01 -6.87
N ASN A 102 2.63 6.40 -7.62
CA ASN A 102 2.89 5.87 -8.96
C ASN A 102 3.18 4.35 -8.93
N PHE A 103 3.92 3.88 -7.95
CA PHE A 103 4.14 2.45 -7.76
C PHE A 103 2.83 1.71 -7.54
N LEU A 104 1.98 2.15 -6.61
CA LEU A 104 0.68 1.52 -6.36
C LEU A 104 -0.25 1.62 -7.58
N ARG A 105 -0.22 2.75 -8.31
CA ARG A 105 -0.93 2.90 -9.58
C ARG A 105 -0.51 1.83 -10.60
N SER A 106 0.78 1.57 -10.74
CA SER A 106 1.28 0.52 -11.64
C SER A 106 0.80 -0.88 -11.27
N LYS A 107 0.35 -1.06 -10.02
CA LYS A 107 -0.27 -2.30 -9.52
C LYS A 107 -1.81 -2.30 -9.63
N GLY A 108 -2.40 -1.28 -10.26
CA GLY A 108 -3.85 -1.20 -10.49
C GLY A 108 -4.65 -0.51 -9.37
N VAL A 109 -3.98 0.16 -8.43
CA VAL A 109 -4.68 0.98 -7.42
C VAL A 109 -5.20 2.27 -8.07
N SER A 110 -6.45 2.61 -7.81
CA SER A 110 -7.07 3.85 -8.26
C SER A 110 -7.13 4.88 -7.13
N PHE A 111 -6.86 6.15 -7.46
CA PHE A 111 -6.84 7.23 -6.50
C PHE A 111 -7.94 8.25 -6.78
N ARG A 112 -8.56 8.73 -5.70
CA ARG A 112 -9.54 9.82 -5.72
C ARG A 112 -9.18 10.85 -4.66
N ILE A 113 -9.45 12.12 -4.94
CA ILE A 113 -9.24 13.21 -4.01
C ILE A 113 -10.48 14.10 -3.96
N SER A 114 -10.87 14.51 -2.77
CA SER A 114 -12.04 15.32 -2.52
C SER A 114 -11.83 16.78 -2.95
N GLY A 115 -12.62 17.26 -3.90
CA GLY A 115 -12.63 18.67 -4.30
C GLY A 115 -13.01 19.60 -3.16
N ASN A 116 -13.99 19.22 -2.33
CA ASN A 116 -14.34 19.96 -1.12
C ASN A 116 -13.12 20.08 -0.17
N ALA A 117 -12.35 19.00 -0.01
CA ALA A 117 -11.17 19.06 0.85
C ALA A 117 -10.06 19.94 0.24
N LEU A 118 -9.87 19.91 -1.07
CA LEU A 118 -8.95 20.83 -1.76
C LEU A 118 -9.32 22.28 -1.48
N MET A 119 -10.59 22.63 -1.68
CA MET A 119 -11.11 23.98 -1.45
C MET A 119 -10.89 24.42 0.00
N LEU A 120 -11.32 23.60 0.98
CA LEU A 120 -11.21 23.92 2.41
C LEU A 120 -9.75 24.04 2.89
N ASN A 121 -8.82 23.40 2.20
CA ASN A 121 -7.39 23.43 2.55
C ASN A 121 -6.57 24.39 1.69
N GLY A 122 -7.19 25.17 0.81
CA GLY A 122 -6.52 26.14 -0.05
C GLY A 122 -5.59 25.51 -1.10
N VAL A 123 -5.87 24.27 -1.51
CA VAL A 123 -5.04 23.54 -2.49
C VAL A 123 -5.59 23.76 -3.89
N ASN A 124 -4.74 24.30 -4.77
CA ASN A 124 -5.12 24.46 -6.17
C ASN A 124 -5.25 23.10 -6.85
N PRO A 125 -6.40 22.76 -7.47
CA PRO A 125 -6.62 21.50 -8.18
C PRO A 125 -5.58 21.21 -9.27
N LYS A 126 -5.01 22.23 -9.90
CA LYS A 126 -3.97 22.11 -10.92
C LYS A 126 -2.67 21.53 -10.39
N ASN A 127 -2.45 21.62 -9.07
CA ASN A 127 -1.25 21.07 -8.43
C ASN A 127 -1.39 19.58 -8.07
N ILE A 128 -2.55 18.98 -8.32
CA ILE A 128 -2.78 17.56 -8.04
C ILE A 128 -2.25 16.71 -9.21
N PRO A 129 -1.52 15.62 -8.96
CA PRO A 129 -1.06 14.72 -10.00
C PRO A 129 -2.23 14.23 -10.88
N HIS A 130 -2.08 14.26 -12.21
CA HIS A 130 -3.13 13.95 -13.18
C HIS A 130 -3.75 12.55 -13.02
N PHE A 131 -3.03 11.61 -12.42
CA PHE A 131 -3.54 10.27 -12.19
C PHE A 131 -4.48 10.16 -10.98
N ILE A 132 -4.56 11.19 -10.15
CA ILE A 132 -5.51 11.28 -9.02
C ILE A 132 -6.76 11.99 -9.50
N LYS A 133 -7.86 11.26 -9.59
CA LYS A 133 -9.12 11.84 -10.06
C LYS A 133 -9.77 12.69 -8.97
N ILE A 134 -10.05 13.95 -9.25
CA ILE A 134 -10.80 14.84 -8.36
C ILE A 134 -12.28 14.45 -8.40
N ILE A 135 -12.89 14.35 -7.24
CA ILE A 135 -14.31 14.04 -7.03
C ILE A 135 -14.94 15.07 -6.08
N PRO A 136 -16.23 15.31 -6.13
CA PRO A 136 -16.87 16.34 -5.29
C PRO A 136 -16.63 16.10 -3.79
N SER A 137 -16.87 14.88 -3.28
CA SER A 137 -16.76 14.54 -1.86
C SER A 137 -16.11 13.17 -1.66
N GLY A 138 -15.05 13.13 -0.83
CA GLY A 138 -14.38 11.89 -0.46
C GLY A 138 -15.27 10.95 0.33
N THR A 139 -16.00 11.45 1.31
CA THR A 139 -16.91 10.67 2.16
C THR A 139 -18.02 10.01 1.32
N LEU A 140 -18.66 10.78 0.44
CA LEU A 140 -19.71 10.23 -0.44
C LEU A 140 -19.15 9.18 -1.40
N GLN A 141 -17.93 9.36 -1.88
CA GLN A 141 -17.26 8.35 -2.70
C GLN A 141 -17.06 7.04 -1.94
N ILE A 142 -16.64 7.10 -0.68
CA ILE A 142 -16.47 5.92 0.17
C ILE A 142 -17.82 5.21 0.35
N PHE A 143 -18.87 5.93 0.73
CA PHE A 143 -20.23 5.36 0.85
C PHE A 143 -20.71 4.71 -0.44
N LYS A 144 -20.50 5.37 -1.58
CA LYS A 144 -20.84 4.79 -2.88
C LYS A 144 -20.10 3.48 -3.10
N LYS A 145 -18.80 3.44 -2.80
CA LYS A 145 -17.99 2.22 -2.96
C LYS A 145 -18.44 1.08 -2.05
N ILE A 146 -18.82 1.38 -0.82
CA ILE A 146 -19.38 0.38 0.10
C ILE A 146 -20.67 -0.20 -0.48
N LYS A 147 -21.57 0.64 -1.02
CA LYS A 147 -22.78 0.16 -1.72
C LYS A 147 -22.47 -0.69 -2.96
N ASP A 148 -21.35 -0.38 -3.66
CA ASP A 148 -20.86 -1.16 -4.81
C ASP A 148 -20.17 -2.48 -4.40
N GLY A 149 -20.23 -2.85 -3.11
CA GLY A 149 -19.67 -4.08 -2.58
C GLY A 149 -18.18 -4.04 -2.27
N TYR A 150 -17.63 -2.84 -2.02
CA TYR A 150 -16.26 -2.68 -1.51
C TYR A 150 -16.24 -2.84 0.01
N THR A 151 -15.24 -3.54 0.50
CA THR A 151 -14.89 -3.56 1.92
C THR A 151 -14.11 -2.31 2.28
N PHE A 152 -14.50 -1.63 3.36
CA PHE A 152 -13.78 -0.46 3.84
C PHE A 152 -12.60 -0.88 4.71
N LEU A 153 -11.40 -0.43 4.34
CA LEU A 153 -10.17 -0.64 5.09
C LEU A 153 -9.76 0.67 5.75
N ILE A 154 -9.73 0.67 7.07
CA ILE A 154 -9.28 1.83 7.85
C ILE A 154 -7.77 1.77 8.01
N ALA A 155 -7.08 2.89 7.77
CA ALA A 155 -5.72 3.11 8.24
C ALA A 155 -5.80 3.73 9.64
N MET A 156 -5.42 2.98 10.62
CA MET A 156 -5.27 3.47 11.99
C MET A 156 -3.82 3.82 12.27
#